data_d8eb9c8f7ecfdc427edb1a9f2733f1cd
#
_entry.id   d8eb9c8f7ecfdc427edb1a9f2733f1cd
#
_cell.length_a   1.000
_cell.length_b   1.000
_cell.length_c   1.000
_cell.angle_alpha   90.00
_cell.angle_beta   90.00
_cell.angle_gamma   90.00
#
_symmetry.space_group_name_H-M   'P 1'
#
loop_
_entity.id
_entity.type
_entity.pdbx_description
1 polymer ?
#
loop_
_entity_poly.entity_id
_entity_poly.type
_entity_poly.pdbx_seq_one_letter_code
_entity_poly.pdbx_strand_id
1 'polypeptide(L)'
;MKNHFSKSKYCRLWQCPKMLWMDKYKPEEKAEDATDDSRMEAGTEVGKLARELFGKPVDVTETVNGQLNLHAMTDRTQVEIEHETSVICEASFSYQGCYCAVDILKRENDGWAIYEVKSSTVNEKNMKAVYVADVAYQKYVLEHCGVRITGTYIVSINNDYVYDGKLDLERLFQITDVSEFVRNEIGEVEKNLLQEDTLLESENEPERELGLYCKDPYGCPYWEYCAKELPTPSVFDLYRMPLKKKLEYYREGNSDYRQLKDCGKIKNEKQLRQIEFALEDKGTYVNIDGIREFLSTLSYPLYFLDFETMQPVIPLFPGTTPYQQIPFQYSLHYIKSAGGPLLHKEFLAESGENPLQAIAEALCRDIPMNVCITAYNKSFECSRIKELAGMFPDLSEHLLNIKENIKDLLDPFQAGHYYNRAMGGSFSIKSVLPAIFPDDPELNYHNLEGVHNGSEAMTIFPRIKDMPAEEQKKVRHNLLKYCELDTYAMVKVWGELVRVVEGDKI
;
A
#
# COMPACT_ATOMS: atom_id res chain seq x y z
N MET A 1 38.03 -3.25 2.99
CA MET A 1 37.29 -2.28 2.16
C MET A 1 36.16 -1.76 3.00
N LYS A 2 36.09 -0.44 3.29
CA LYS A 2 34.89 0.14 3.94
C LYS A 2 33.70 -0.20 3.05
N ASN A 3 32.65 -0.79 3.61
CA ASN A 3 31.40 -1.05 2.87
C ASN A 3 30.86 0.29 2.37
N HIS A 4 30.57 0.37 1.07
CA HIS A 4 29.99 1.58 0.49
C HIS A 4 28.69 1.96 1.21
N PHE A 5 28.65 3.20 1.70
CA PHE A 5 27.46 3.79 2.31
C PHE A 5 26.58 4.39 1.22
N SER A 6 25.51 3.68 0.88
CA SER A 6 24.63 4.05 -0.26
C SER A 6 23.54 5.04 0.13
N LYS A 7 22.92 5.69 -0.87
CA LYS A 7 21.76 6.55 -0.70
C LYS A 7 20.63 5.88 0.10
N SER A 8 20.39 4.58 -0.12
CA SER A 8 19.36 3.82 0.63
C SER A 8 19.73 3.67 2.10
N LYS A 9 21.02 3.42 2.43
CA LYS A 9 21.49 3.38 3.81
C LYS A 9 21.39 4.76 4.47
N TYR A 10 21.68 5.82 3.72
CA TYR A 10 21.51 7.19 4.21
C TYR A 10 20.04 7.48 4.56
N CYS A 11 19.09 7.13 3.70
CA CYS A 11 17.66 7.29 3.99
C CYS A 11 17.22 6.50 5.24
N ARG A 12 17.79 5.32 5.48
CA ARG A 12 17.54 4.54 6.70
C ARG A 12 18.11 5.23 7.94
N LEU A 13 19.34 5.72 7.87
CA LEU A 13 19.95 6.52 8.94
C LEU A 13 19.13 7.77 9.24
N TRP A 14 18.71 8.48 8.20
CA TRP A 14 17.90 9.69 8.31
C TRP A 14 16.56 9.41 8.98
N GLN A 15 15.87 8.33 8.61
CA GLN A 15 14.60 7.94 9.24
C GLN A 15 14.81 7.48 10.68
N CYS A 16 15.76 6.59 10.93
CA CYS A 16 16.05 6.07 12.25
C CYS A 16 17.47 5.45 12.31
N PRO A 17 18.42 6.02 13.07
CA PRO A 17 19.75 5.43 13.21
C PRO A 17 19.72 3.96 13.68
N LYS A 18 18.83 3.62 14.62
CA LYS A 18 18.66 2.23 15.05
C LYS A 18 18.27 1.28 13.91
N MET A 19 17.48 1.72 12.94
CA MET A 19 17.11 0.90 11.78
C MET A 19 18.34 0.55 10.94
N LEU A 20 19.25 1.52 10.70
CA LEU A 20 20.51 1.26 9.99
C LEU A 20 21.41 0.29 10.77
N TRP A 21 21.49 0.44 12.09
CA TRP A 21 22.23 -0.47 12.95
C TRP A 21 21.66 -1.89 12.90
N MET A 22 20.34 -2.03 12.95
CA MET A 22 19.62 -3.31 12.84
C MET A 22 19.92 -4.02 11.51
N ASP A 23 19.97 -3.29 10.40
CA ASP A 23 20.32 -3.85 9.09
C ASP A 23 21.71 -4.54 9.07
N LYS A 24 22.63 -4.11 9.94
CA LYS A 24 23.97 -4.69 10.07
C LYS A 24 24.04 -5.83 11.09
N TYR A 25 23.45 -5.62 12.26
CA TYR A 25 23.69 -6.47 13.42
C TYR A 25 22.55 -7.45 13.76
N LYS A 26 21.33 -7.18 13.24
CA LYS A 26 20.12 -8.01 13.48
C LYS A 26 19.24 -8.10 12.22
N PRO A 27 19.80 -8.44 11.05
CA PRO A 27 19.03 -8.53 9.80
C PRO A 27 17.91 -9.59 9.87
N GLU A 28 18.03 -10.60 10.71
CA GLU A 28 17.06 -11.67 10.96
C GLU A 28 15.77 -11.16 11.60
N GLU A 29 15.82 -10.04 12.29
CA GLU A 29 14.65 -9.40 12.93
C GLU A 29 13.85 -8.51 11.96
N LYS A 30 14.27 -8.46 10.70
CA LYS A 30 13.60 -7.70 9.66
C LYS A 30 12.34 -8.42 9.21
N ALA A 31 11.17 -7.77 9.38
CA ALA A 31 9.92 -8.30 8.83
C ALA A 31 9.96 -8.36 7.30
N GLU A 32 9.48 -9.46 6.72
CA GLU A 32 9.30 -9.60 5.28
C GLU A 32 8.09 -8.78 4.81
N ASP A 33 8.26 -7.99 3.76
CA ASP A 33 7.14 -7.29 3.08
C ASP A 33 6.86 -8.00 1.75
N ALA A 34 5.78 -8.76 1.69
CA ALA A 34 5.36 -9.49 0.50
C ALA A 34 5.06 -8.57 -0.72
N THR A 35 4.98 -7.25 -0.51
CA THR A 35 4.71 -6.27 -1.58
C THR A 35 5.98 -5.59 -2.11
N ASP A 36 7.15 -5.88 -1.53
CA ASP A 36 8.40 -5.17 -1.86
C ASP A 36 8.84 -5.45 -3.31
N ASP A 37 8.72 -6.68 -3.78
CA ASP A 37 9.11 -7.06 -5.14
C ASP A 37 8.27 -6.34 -6.22
N SER A 38 6.97 -6.25 -6.05
CA SER A 38 6.08 -5.58 -7.01
C SER A 38 6.31 -4.06 -7.06
N ARG A 39 6.62 -3.44 -5.92
CA ARG A 39 7.00 -2.03 -5.85
C ARG A 39 8.34 -1.76 -6.53
N MET A 40 9.31 -2.65 -6.38
CA MET A 40 10.62 -2.55 -7.03
C MET A 40 10.50 -2.71 -8.55
N GLU A 41 9.68 -3.66 -9.04
CA GLU A 41 9.39 -3.82 -10.47
C GLU A 41 8.75 -2.56 -11.06
N ALA A 42 7.71 -2.03 -10.42
CA ALA A 42 7.05 -0.79 -10.82
C ALA A 42 8.03 0.39 -10.82
N GLY A 43 8.89 0.49 -9.81
CA GLY A 43 9.96 1.50 -9.76
C GLY A 43 10.93 1.39 -10.93
N THR A 44 11.33 0.17 -11.29
CA THR A 44 12.22 -0.10 -12.41
C THR A 44 11.60 0.28 -13.76
N GLU A 45 10.31 -0.05 -13.97
CA GLU A 45 9.57 0.32 -15.17
C GLU A 45 9.46 1.83 -15.33
N VAL A 46 9.03 2.51 -14.27
CA VAL A 46 8.94 3.98 -14.23
C VAL A 46 10.29 4.63 -14.49
N GLY A 47 11.36 4.12 -13.88
CA GLY A 47 12.72 4.59 -14.08
C GLY A 47 13.17 4.50 -15.54
N LYS A 48 12.90 3.38 -16.22
CA LYS A 48 13.21 3.20 -17.64
C LYS A 48 12.48 4.20 -18.52
N LEU A 49 11.16 4.38 -18.30
CA LEU A 49 10.36 5.34 -19.07
C LEU A 49 10.78 6.79 -18.82
N ALA A 50 11.10 7.15 -17.58
CA ALA A 50 11.53 8.50 -17.24
C ALA A 50 12.84 8.92 -17.96
N ARG A 51 13.75 7.96 -18.21
CA ARG A 51 14.99 8.22 -18.97
C ARG A 51 14.72 8.66 -20.41
N GLU A 52 13.65 8.17 -21.03
CA GLU A 52 13.27 8.52 -22.40
C GLU A 52 12.84 9.99 -22.55
N LEU A 53 12.41 10.67 -21.46
CA LEU A 53 12.12 12.11 -21.46
C LEU A 53 13.33 12.97 -21.85
N PHE A 54 14.54 12.47 -21.63
CA PHE A 54 15.77 13.21 -21.79
C PHE A 54 16.52 12.87 -23.09
N GLY A 55 15.85 12.23 -24.05
CA GLY A 55 16.36 11.93 -25.37
C GLY A 55 17.11 10.60 -25.42
N LYS A 56 18.42 10.64 -25.72
CA LYS A 56 19.26 9.44 -25.82
C LYS A 56 20.32 9.46 -24.71
N PRO A 57 19.96 9.10 -23.48
CA PRO A 57 20.91 9.08 -22.38
C PRO A 57 21.91 7.94 -22.54
N VAL A 58 23.08 8.09 -21.95
CA VAL A 58 24.04 7.01 -21.77
C VAL A 58 23.81 6.37 -20.42
N ASP A 59 23.49 5.08 -20.40
CA ASP A 59 23.37 4.28 -19.17
C ASP A 59 24.75 3.69 -18.83
N VAL A 60 25.26 4.02 -17.64
CA VAL A 60 26.57 3.56 -17.18
C VAL A 60 26.48 2.31 -16.30
N THR A 61 25.32 1.67 -16.21
CA THR A 61 25.14 0.43 -15.43
C THR A 61 26.09 -0.66 -15.93
N GLU A 62 26.85 -1.21 -15.01
CA GLU A 62 27.74 -2.36 -15.25
C GLU A 62 27.48 -3.46 -14.23
N THR A 63 27.36 -4.68 -14.71
CA THR A 63 27.15 -5.84 -13.87
C THR A 63 28.18 -6.94 -14.11
N VAL A 64 28.63 -7.58 -13.04
CA VAL A 64 29.48 -8.77 -13.09
C VAL A 64 28.82 -9.87 -12.26
N ASN A 65 28.57 -11.01 -12.87
CA ASN A 65 27.87 -12.15 -12.23
C ASN A 65 26.50 -11.76 -11.61
N GLY A 66 25.76 -10.87 -12.27
CA GLY A 66 24.44 -10.39 -11.82
C GLY A 66 24.48 -9.36 -10.68
N GLN A 67 25.66 -8.93 -10.24
CA GLN A 67 25.82 -7.88 -9.23
C GLN A 67 26.37 -6.58 -9.87
N LEU A 68 25.95 -5.43 -9.36
CA LEU A 68 26.45 -4.13 -9.83
C LEU A 68 27.96 -4.01 -9.55
N ASN A 69 28.71 -3.61 -10.58
CA ASN A 69 30.12 -3.27 -10.47
C ASN A 69 30.28 -1.77 -10.23
N LEU A 70 30.17 -1.34 -8.97
CA LEU A 70 30.17 0.07 -8.58
C LEU A 70 31.42 0.82 -9.02
N HIS A 71 32.57 0.15 -9.07
CA HIS A 71 33.82 0.77 -9.50
C HIS A 71 33.78 1.07 -11.01
N ALA A 72 33.42 0.08 -11.82
CA ALA A 72 33.30 0.27 -13.27
C ALA A 72 32.26 1.33 -13.63
N MET A 73 31.15 1.39 -12.89
CA MET A 73 30.12 2.44 -13.06
C MET A 73 30.68 3.83 -12.76
N THR A 74 31.51 3.98 -11.71
CA THR A 74 32.16 5.26 -11.37
C THR A 74 33.16 5.66 -12.44
N ASP A 75 33.98 4.72 -12.94
CA ASP A 75 34.96 5.01 -14.00
C ASP A 75 34.25 5.40 -15.30
N ARG A 76 33.19 4.70 -15.69
CA ARG A 76 32.39 5.08 -16.87
C ARG A 76 31.74 6.45 -16.72
N THR A 77 31.22 6.76 -15.54
CA THR A 77 30.64 8.08 -15.27
C THR A 77 31.68 9.19 -15.52
N GLN A 78 32.90 9.02 -15.04
CA GLN A 78 33.97 9.99 -15.25
C GLN A 78 34.27 10.16 -16.72
N VAL A 79 34.38 9.09 -17.50
CA VAL A 79 34.61 9.12 -18.96
C VAL A 79 33.46 9.87 -19.66
N GLU A 80 32.21 9.63 -19.29
CA GLU A 80 31.08 10.32 -19.91
C GLU A 80 31.01 11.81 -19.56
N ILE A 81 31.43 12.20 -18.35
CA ILE A 81 31.58 13.61 -17.97
C ILE A 81 32.68 14.29 -18.81
N GLU A 82 33.83 13.65 -19.01
CA GLU A 82 34.94 14.14 -19.84
C GLU A 82 34.56 14.27 -21.34
N HIS A 83 33.70 13.34 -21.81
CA HIS A 83 33.15 13.39 -23.18
C HIS A 83 32.01 14.41 -23.34
N GLU A 84 31.69 15.16 -22.29
CA GLU A 84 30.61 16.15 -22.29
C GLU A 84 29.26 15.58 -22.68
N THR A 85 29.01 14.30 -22.33
CA THR A 85 27.75 13.65 -22.58
C THR A 85 26.58 14.43 -21.95
N SER A 86 25.54 14.67 -22.73
CA SER A 86 24.43 15.55 -22.30
C SER A 86 23.59 15.00 -21.19
N VAL A 87 23.39 13.67 -21.17
CA VAL A 87 22.56 12.95 -20.14
C VAL A 87 23.20 11.61 -19.83
N ILE A 88 23.45 11.36 -18.54
CA ILE A 88 24.03 10.11 -18.02
C ILE A 88 23.00 9.51 -17.05
N CYS A 89 22.62 8.24 -17.26
CA CYS A 89 21.78 7.50 -16.35
C CYS A 89 22.61 6.59 -15.43
N GLU A 90 22.16 6.40 -14.19
CA GLU A 90 22.87 5.66 -13.12
C GLU A 90 24.27 6.25 -12.86
N ALA A 91 24.42 7.56 -13.09
CA ALA A 91 25.68 8.26 -12.91
C ALA A 91 26.23 8.07 -11.50
N SER A 92 27.34 7.36 -11.38
CA SER A 92 27.85 6.82 -10.13
C SER A 92 29.03 7.59 -9.58
N PHE A 93 28.99 7.93 -8.30
CA PHE A 93 30.00 8.71 -7.61
C PHE A 93 30.36 8.07 -6.25
N SER A 94 31.62 8.22 -5.87
CA SER A 94 32.10 7.75 -4.57
C SER A 94 33.01 8.78 -3.91
N TYR A 95 32.71 9.14 -2.66
CA TYR A 95 33.50 10.07 -1.86
C TYR A 95 33.60 9.57 -0.40
N GLN A 96 34.81 9.34 0.10
CA GLN A 96 35.10 8.93 1.48
C GLN A 96 34.26 7.75 2.00
N GLY A 97 33.95 6.78 1.15
CA GLY A 97 33.11 5.63 1.47
C GLY A 97 31.61 5.83 1.19
N CYS A 98 31.16 7.07 1.01
CA CYS A 98 29.81 7.34 0.51
C CYS A 98 29.73 6.98 -0.98
N TYR A 99 28.59 6.44 -1.42
CA TYR A 99 28.32 6.07 -2.80
C TYR A 99 26.89 6.44 -3.19
N CYS A 100 26.72 7.00 -4.37
CA CYS A 100 25.41 7.16 -4.98
C CYS A 100 25.45 6.86 -6.48
N ALA A 101 24.32 6.37 -7.00
CA ALA A 101 24.01 6.36 -8.42
C ALA A 101 22.81 7.30 -8.61
N VAL A 102 22.99 8.30 -9.47
CA VAL A 102 21.97 9.29 -9.82
C VAL A 102 21.11 8.72 -10.94
N ASP A 103 19.80 8.65 -10.77
CA ASP A 103 18.91 8.07 -11.78
C ASP A 103 19.11 8.74 -13.15
N ILE A 104 19.14 10.08 -13.18
CA ILE A 104 19.41 10.87 -14.40
C ILE A 104 20.24 12.11 -14.02
N LEU A 105 21.45 12.20 -14.55
CA LEU A 105 22.32 13.35 -14.44
C LEU A 105 22.38 14.07 -15.79
N LYS A 106 21.86 15.30 -15.85
CA LYS A 106 21.76 16.07 -17.10
C LYS A 106 22.66 17.28 -17.06
N ARG A 107 23.42 17.50 -18.15
CA ARG A 107 24.26 18.70 -18.31
C ARG A 107 23.39 19.91 -18.55
N GLU A 108 23.62 20.97 -17.78
CA GLU A 108 22.93 22.25 -17.89
C GLU A 108 23.92 23.42 -17.78
N ASN A 109 23.97 24.28 -18.80
CA ASN A 109 24.85 25.44 -18.84
C ASN A 109 26.31 25.11 -18.47
N ASP A 110 26.73 25.53 -17.26
CA ASP A 110 28.08 25.39 -16.70
C ASP A 110 28.17 24.34 -15.57
N GLY A 111 27.21 23.42 -15.50
CA GLY A 111 27.16 22.38 -14.48
C GLY A 111 26.20 21.24 -14.82
N TRP A 112 25.73 20.59 -13.81
CA TRP A 112 24.87 19.39 -13.91
C TRP A 112 23.62 19.52 -13.04
N ALA A 113 22.54 18.94 -13.50
CA ALA A 113 21.30 18.82 -12.72
C ALA A 113 21.01 17.36 -12.39
N ILE A 114 20.59 17.12 -11.14
CA ILE A 114 20.14 15.82 -10.64
C ILE A 114 18.63 15.70 -10.85
N TYR A 115 18.22 14.61 -11.50
CA TYR A 115 16.82 14.22 -11.62
C TYR A 115 16.63 12.85 -10.97
N GLU A 116 16.03 12.83 -9.80
CA GLU A 116 15.68 11.61 -9.06
C GLU A 116 14.29 11.16 -9.46
N VAL A 117 14.14 9.89 -9.86
CA VAL A 117 12.86 9.32 -10.32
C VAL A 117 12.13 8.65 -9.16
N LYS A 118 10.86 8.95 -9.02
CA LYS A 118 9.98 8.31 -8.03
C LYS A 118 8.71 7.79 -8.70
N SER A 119 8.40 6.53 -8.48
CA SER A 119 7.17 5.89 -8.96
C SER A 119 5.91 6.34 -8.20
N SER A 120 5.97 7.38 -7.40
CA SER A 120 4.84 7.98 -6.68
C SER A 120 4.47 9.32 -7.28
N THR A 121 3.31 9.85 -6.91
CA THR A 121 2.93 11.24 -7.20
C THR A 121 3.59 12.18 -6.19
N VAL A 122 4.26 13.19 -6.69
CA VAL A 122 4.97 14.20 -5.87
C VAL A 122 4.62 15.59 -6.37
N ASN A 123 4.21 16.46 -5.46
CA ASN A 123 4.10 17.90 -5.69
C ASN A 123 4.56 18.63 -4.42
N GLU A 124 4.66 19.95 -4.46
CA GLU A 124 5.14 20.75 -3.33
C GLU A 124 4.37 20.51 -2.01
N LYS A 125 3.08 20.17 -2.09
CA LYS A 125 2.22 19.99 -0.91
C LYS A 125 2.37 18.61 -0.27
N ASN A 126 2.74 17.59 -1.05
CA ASN A 126 2.88 16.20 -0.60
C ASN A 126 4.33 15.68 -0.70
N MET A 127 5.31 16.59 -0.77
CA MET A 127 6.73 16.25 -0.81
C MET A 127 7.12 15.48 0.45
N LYS A 128 7.60 14.26 0.27
CA LYS A 128 8.14 13.49 1.39
C LYS A 128 9.54 13.96 1.72
N ALA A 129 9.77 14.27 3.00
CA ALA A 129 11.07 14.74 3.45
C ALA A 129 12.23 13.76 3.13
N VAL A 130 11.96 12.45 3.11
CA VAL A 130 12.96 11.44 2.72
C VAL A 130 13.41 11.57 1.25
N TYR A 131 12.56 12.08 0.35
CA TYR A 131 12.96 12.32 -1.04
C TYR A 131 13.93 13.49 -1.14
N VAL A 132 13.70 14.52 -0.34
CA VAL A 132 14.62 15.67 -0.22
C VAL A 132 15.96 15.21 0.37
N ALA A 133 15.92 14.38 1.43
CA ALA A 133 17.11 13.83 2.08
C ALA A 133 17.93 12.94 1.11
N ASP A 134 17.25 12.12 0.29
CA ASP A 134 17.88 11.30 -0.76
C ASP A 134 18.65 12.16 -1.77
N VAL A 135 17.98 13.18 -2.34
CA VAL A 135 18.61 14.10 -3.32
C VAL A 135 19.69 14.96 -2.67
N ALA A 136 19.53 15.38 -1.41
CA ALA A 136 20.54 16.12 -0.67
C ALA A 136 21.81 15.30 -0.47
N TYR A 137 21.68 14.02 -0.13
CA TYR A 137 22.81 13.10 -0.03
C TYR A 137 23.53 12.93 -1.37
N GLN A 138 22.81 12.76 -2.46
CA GLN A 138 23.40 12.67 -3.80
C GLN A 138 24.16 13.95 -4.14
N LYS A 139 23.53 15.11 -3.97
CA LYS A 139 24.18 16.42 -4.21
C LYS A 139 25.44 16.56 -3.37
N TYR A 140 25.41 16.19 -2.09
CA TYR A 140 26.58 16.21 -1.22
C TYR A 140 27.73 15.39 -1.81
N VAL A 141 27.48 14.15 -2.21
CA VAL A 141 28.51 13.26 -2.77
C VAL A 141 29.08 13.83 -4.07
N LEU A 142 28.23 14.29 -5.00
CA LEU A 142 28.65 14.82 -6.28
C LEU A 142 29.51 16.10 -6.14
N GLU A 143 29.10 17.03 -5.29
CA GLU A 143 29.86 18.28 -5.06
C GLU A 143 31.24 18.01 -4.44
N HIS A 144 31.33 17.01 -3.55
CA HIS A 144 32.62 16.57 -3.00
C HIS A 144 33.49 15.79 -4.00
N CYS A 145 32.91 15.25 -5.07
CA CYS A 145 33.63 14.73 -6.23
C CYS A 145 34.02 15.83 -7.25
N GLY A 146 33.76 17.11 -6.94
CA GLY A 146 34.09 18.25 -7.81
C GLY A 146 33.07 18.53 -8.90
N VAL A 147 31.89 17.91 -8.87
CA VAL A 147 30.81 18.13 -9.84
C VAL A 147 29.95 19.31 -9.39
N ARG A 148 29.87 20.37 -10.21
CA ARG A 148 29.00 21.50 -9.91
C ARG A 148 27.54 21.18 -10.19
N ILE A 149 26.69 21.22 -9.16
CA ILE A 149 25.26 20.98 -9.27
C ILE A 149 24.52 22.32 -9.38
N THR A 150 23.79 22.50 -10.48
CA THR A 150 23.03 23.71 -10.81
C THR A 150 21.56 23.62 -10.49
N GLY A 151 20.99 22.39 -10.44
CA GLY A 151 19.60 22.12 -10.12
C GLY A 151 19.38 20.73 -9.56
N THR A 152 18.32 20.58 -8.79
CA THR A 152 17.88 19.27 -8.25
C THR A 152 16.37 19.11 -8.42
N TYR A 153 15.97 18.01 -9.04
CA TYR A 153 14.59 17.78 -9.44
C TYR A 153 14.13 16.38 -9.06
N ILE A 154 12.83 16.25 -8.80
CA ILE A 154 12.15 14.95 -8.70
C ILE A 154 11.27 14.75 -9.91
N VAL A 155 11.46 13.65 -10.62
CA VAL A 155 10.60 13.18 -11.72
C VAL A 155 9.62 12.18 -11.12
N SER A 156 8.33 12.47 -11.20
CA SER A 156 7.29 11.67 -10.59
C SER A 156 6.10 11.47 -11.53
N ILE A 157 5.22 10.53 -11.18
CA ILE A 157 4.02 10.25 -11.97
C ILE A 157 2.98 11.37 -11.81
N ASN A 158 2.41 11.81 -12.93
CA ASN A 158 1.28 12.74 -12.98
C ASN A 158 -0.04 11.96 -12.97
N ASN A 159 -0.75 11.99 -11.85
CA ASN A 159 -2.04 11.30 -11.70
C ASN A 159 -3.17 11.89 -12.56
N ASP A 160 -3.01 13.11 -13.06
CA ASP A 160 -4.00 13.74 -13.92
C ASP A 160 -3.85 13.35 -15.39
N TYR A 161 -2.82 12.56 -15.71
CA TYR A 161 -2.62 12.03 -17.05
C TYR A 161 -3.69 11.01 -17.39
N VAL A 162 -4.42 11.24 -18.49
CA VAL A 162 -5.35 10.28 -19.07
C VAL A 162 -4.71 9.68 -20.31
N TYR A 163 -4.57 8.35 -20.32
CA TYR A 163 -4.03 7.61 -21.46
C TYR A 163 -5.05 7.54 -22.60
N ASP A 164 -4.65 7.98 -23.79
CA ASP A 164 -5.54 8.05 -24.98
C ASP A 164 -5.28 6.94 -26.03
N GLY A 165 -4.44 5.96 -25.69
CA GLY A 165 -4.03 4.86 -26.57
C GLY A 165 -2.60 5.01 -27.10
N LYS A 166 -1.96 6.17 -26.87
CA LYS A 166 -0.53 6.38 -27.13
C LYS A 166 0.11 7.01 -25.89
N LEU A 167 1.17 6.38 -25.38
CA LEU A 167 1.85 6.89 -24.19
C LEU A 167 2.59 8.19 -24.52
N ASP A 168 2.22 9.24 -23.79
CA ASP A 168 2.84 10.58 -23.86
C ASP A 168 3.63 10.82 -22.57
N LEU A 169 4.95 10.68 -22.66
CA LEU A 169 5.83 10.75 -21.49
C LEU A 169 5.90 12.16 -20.90
N GLU A 170 5.79 13.22 -21.71
CA GLU A 170 5.82 14.59 -21.20
C GLU A 170 4.57 14.91 -20.35
N ARG A 171 3.45 14.25 -20.63
CA ARG A 171 2.21 14.36 -19.84
C ARG A 171 2.13 13.36 -18.70
N LEU A 172 2.74 12.17 -18.86
CA LEU A 172 2.77 11.12 -17.85
C LEU A 172 3.63 11.52 -16.64
N PHE A 173 4.71 12.24 -16.88
CA PHE A 173 5.63 12.65 -15.82
C PHE A 173 5.46 14.11 -15.43
N GLN A 174 5.72 14.39 -14.17
CA GLN A 174 5.84 15.73 -13.62
C GLN A 174 7.25 15.91 -13.07
N ILE A 175 7.91 17.03 -13.43
CA ILE A 175 9.22 17.41 -12.90
C ILE A 175 9.03 18.52 -11.88
N THR A 176 9.43 18.26 -10.63
CA THR A 176 9.33 19.20 -9.52
C THR A 176 10.71 19.68 -9.11
N ASP A 177 10.94 20.99 -9.11
CA ASP A 177 12.17 21.59 -8.59
C ASP A 177 12.20 21.49 -7.06
N VAL A 178 13.25 20.86 -6.52
CA VAL A 178 13.47 20.69 -5.09
C VAL A 178 14.75 21.37 -4.59
N SER A 179 15.34 22.24 -5.41
CA SER A 179 16.65 22.86 -5.14
C SER A 179 16.68 23.67 -3.84
N GLU A 180 15.60 24.34 -3.50
CA GLU A 180 15.50 25.09 -2.23
C GLU A 180 15.42 24.15 -1.02
N PHE A 181 14.59 23.11 -1.10
CA PHE A 181 14.47 22.10 -0.05
C PHE A 181 15.79 21.38 0.20
N VAL A 182 16.46 20.95 -0.87
CA VAL A 182 17.77 20.27 -0.82
C VAL A 182 18.84 21.17 -0.22
N ARG A 183 18.86 22.48 -0.55
CA ARG A 183 19.81 23.43 0.02
C ARG A 183 19.68 23.53 1.55
N ASN A 184 18.45 23.48 2.04
CA ASN A 184 18.18 23.54 3.49
C ASN A 184 18.56 22.24 4.20
N GLU A 185 18.58 21.10 3.49
CA GLU A 185 18.86 19.76 4.05
C GLU A 185 20.35 19.40 4.06
N ILE A 186 21.20 20.06 3.26
CA ILE A 186 22.63 19.71 3.12
C ILE A 186 23.37 19.65 4.48
N GLY A 187 23.11 20.58 5.39
CA GLY A 187 23.76 20.59 6.70
C GLY A 187 23.38 19.38 7.58
N GLU A 188 22.23 18.80 7.38
CA GLU A 188 21.82 17.56 8.08
C GLU A 188 22.51 16.34 7.48
N VAL A 189 22.86 16.35 6.18
CA VAL A 189 23.66 15.27 5.57
C VAL A 189 25.00 15.12 6.28
N GLU A 190 25.74 16.22 6.46
CA GLU A 190 27.04 16.20 7.13
C GLU A 190 26.94 15.68 8.57
N LYS A 191 25.96 16.16 9.33
CA LYS A 191 25.73 15.72 10.73
C LYS A 191 25.44 14.22 10.80
N ASN A 192 24.58 13.71 9.92
CA ASN A 192 24.22 12.31 9.88
C ASN A 192 25.42 11.43 9.52
N LEU A 193 26.24 11.84 8.54
CA LEU A 193 27.43 11.10 8.15
C LEU A 193 28.49 11.05 9.24
N LEU A 194 28.66 12.13 10.03
CA LEU A 194 29.56 12.12 11.20
C LEU A 194 29.15 11.14 12.30
N GLN A 195 27.87 10.79 12.37
CA GLN A 195 27.33 9.82 13.35
C GLN A 195 27.40 8.38 12.84
N GLU A 196 27.41 8.18 11.53
CA GLU A 196 27.31 6.87 10.88
C GLU A 196 28.49 5.95 11.25
N ASP A 197 29.73 6.42 11.12
CA ASP A 197 30.92 5.61 11.42
C ASP A 197 30.86 5.10 12.87
N THR A 198 30.59 5.98 13.84
CA THR A 198 30.46 5.61 15.26
C THR A 198 29.32 4.64 15.52
N LEU A 199 28.18 4.86 14.86
CA LEU A 199 27.00 4.00 14.97
C LEU A 199 27.28 2.58 14.47
N LEU A 200 27.90 2.46 13.29
CA LEU A 200 28.16 1.17 12.67
C LEU A 200 29.42 0.46 13.22
N GLU A 201 30.32 1.15 13.90
CA GLU A 201 31.44 0.52 14.62
C GLU A 201 31.03 -0.03 15.98
N SER A 202 29.94 0.47 16.58
CA SER A 202 29.43 0.01 17.86
C SER A 202 28.60 -1.26 17.71
N GLU A 203 28.98 -2.32 18.46
CA GLU A 203 28.13 -3.52 18.58
C GLU A 203 26.96 -3.30 19.58
N ASN A 204 27.02 -2.24 20.38
CA ASN A 204 25.95 -1.92 21.30
C ASN A 204 24.74 -1.35 20.55
N GLU A 205 23.58 -1.96 20.82
CA GLU A 205 22.31 -1.51 20.25
C GLU A 205 22.01 -0.07 20.70
N PRO A 206 21.75 0.85 19.75
CA PRO A 206 21.42 2.24 20.14
C PRO A 206 20.05 2.29 20.80
N GLU A 207 19.96 2.99 21.92
CA GLU A 207 18.69 3.28 22.56
C GLU A 207 17.88 4.25 21.71
N ARG A 208 16.66 3.85 21.36
CA ARG A 208 15.71 4.68 20.61
C ARG A 208 14.30 4.30 20.99
N GLU A 209 13.54 5.26 21.55
CA GLU A 209 12.13 5.08 21.85
C GLU A 209 11.28 4.94 20.58
N LEU A 210 10.07 4.38 20.70
CA LEU A 210 9.10 4.38 19.61
C LEU A 210 8.67 5.81 19.28
N GLY A 211 8.58 6.11 17.97
CA GLY A 211 8.27 7.45 17.49
C GLY A 211 7.48 7.44 16.16
N LEU A 212 7.12 8.63 15.69
CA LEU A 212 6.46 8.78 14.39
C LEU A 212 7.29 8.18 13.26
N TYR A 213 8.61 8.33 13.33
CA TYR A 213 9.56 7.76 12.38
C TYR A 213 9.50 6.22 12.25
N CYS A 214 8.83 5.53 13.18
CA CYS A 214 8.58 4.09 13.03
C CYS A 214 7.52 3.76 11.96
N LYS A 215 6.71 4.73 11.54
CA LYS A 215 5.65 4.54 10.52
C LYS A 215 5.67 5.60 9.41
N ASP A 216 6.47 6.65 9.55
CA ASP A 216 6.58 7.78 8.62
C ASP A 216 8.08 8.09 8.35
N PRO A 217 8.52 8.22 7.11
CA PRO A 217 7.77 8.19 5.83
C PRO A 217 7.38 6.78 5.36
N TYR A 218 7.99 5.74 5.93
CA TYR A 218 7.70 4.34 5.65
C TYR A 218 7.58 3.55 6.94
N GLY A 219 6.80 2.46 6.92
CA GLY A 219 6.76 1.49 8.01
C GLY A 219 8.15 0.91 8.28
N CYS A 220 8.60 0.98 9.53
CA CYS A 220 9.88 0.40 9.92
C CYS A 220 9.77 -1.13 9.93
N PRO A 221 10.62 -1.87 9.19
CA PRO A 221 10.58 -3.33 9.17
C PRO A 221 10.98 -3.97 10.51
N TYR A 222 11.54 -3.20 11.43
CA TYR A 222 11.93 -3.65 12.78
C TYR A 222 10.93 -3.24 13.87
N TRP A 223 9.70 -2.87 13.48
CA TRP A 223 8.66 -2.45 14.43
C TRP A 223 8.41 -3.54 15.49
N GLU A 224 8.22 -4.79 15.07
CA GLU A 224 7.92 -5.92 15.98
C GLU A 224 9.03 -6.12 17.01
N TYR A 225 10.29 -6.04 16.58
CA TYR A 225 11.44 -6.12 17.48
C TYR A 225 11.46 -4.97 18.48
N CYS A 226 11.29 -3.74 18.02
CA CYS A 226 11.34 -2.56 18.90
C CYS A 226 10.14 -2.46 19.85
N ALA A 227 9.00 -3.06 19.45
CA ALA A 227 7.75 -3.07 20.23
C ALA A 227 7.58 -4.32 21.11
N LYS A 228 8.52 -5.28 21.08
CA LYS A 228 8.40 -6.58 21.76
C LYS A 228 8.17 -6.53 23.27
N GLU A 229 8.65 -5.47 23.93
CA GLU A 229 8.45 -5.26 25.37
C GLU A 229 7.11 -4.59 25.72
N LEU A 230 6.32 -4.23 24.70
CA LEU A 230 4.97 -3.70 24.94
C LEU A 230 4.04 -4.79 25.45
N PRO A 231 3.12 -4.47 26.35
CA PRO A 231 2.08 -5.39 26.75
C PRO A 231 1.17 -5.79 25.56
N THR A 232 0.58 -6.95 25.62
CA THR A 232 -0.40 -7.42 24.62
C THR A 232 -1.73 -7.68 25.31
N PRO A 233 -2.82 -6.92 25.01
CA PRO A 233 -2.85 -5.77 24.08
C PRO A 233 -2.23 -4.48 24.67
N SER A 234 -1.81 -3.58 23.79
CA SER A 234 -1.19 -2.30 24.13
C SER A 234 -2.00 -1.10 23.64
N VAL A 235 -1.55 0.11 23.98
CA VAL A 235 -2.11 1.37 23.43
C VAL A 235 -2.06 1.40 21.91
N PHE A 236 -1.11 0.68 21.29
CA PHE A 236 -0.96 0.64 19.83
C PHE A 236 -2.06 -0.19 19.13
N ASP A 237 -2.82 -1.00 19.89
CA ASP A 237 -3.93 -1.81 19.38
C ASP A 237 -5.28 -1.09 19.46
N LEU A 238 -5.33 0.13 20.05
CA LEU A 238 -6.59 0.85 20.18
C LEU A 238 -7.20 1.27 18.84
N TYR A 239 -8.48 0.96 18.69
CA TYR A 239 -9.30 1.24 17.51
C TYR A 239 -9.18 2.70 17.04
N ARG A 240 -8.76 2.89 15.78
CA ARG A 240 -8.67 4.19 15.09
C ARG A 240 -8.05 5.33 15.91
N MET A 241 -7.19 5.03 16.87
CA MET A 241 -6.42 6.07 17.55
C MET A 241 -5.23 6.49 16.67
N PRO A 242 -5.06 7.80 16.37
CA PRO A 242 -3.90 8.28 15.62
C PRO A 242 -2.58 7.90 16.29
N LEU A 243 -1.56 7.54 15.52
CA LEU A 243 -0.24 7.13 16.05
C LEU A 243 0.35 8.17 16.99
N LYS A 244 0.24 9.47 16.64
CA LYS A 244 0.72 10.56 17.51
C LYS A 244 0.11 10.48 18.92
N LYS A 245 -1.19 10.19 19.00
CA LYS A 245 -1.90 10.07 20.27
C LYS A 245 -1.52 8.80 21.03
N LYS A 246 -1.30 7.69 20.33
CA LYS A 246 -0.79 6.45 20.93
C LYS A 246 0.59 6.67 21.55
N LEU A 247 1.48 7.38 20.85
CA LEU A 247 2.82 7.73 21.33
C LEU A 247 2.78 8.70 22.54
N GLU A 248 1.80 9.62 22.61
CA GLU A 248 1.62 10.49 23.78
C GLU A 248 1.30 9.64 25.00
N TYR A 249 0.32 8.73 24.94
CA TYR A 249 0.00 7.81 26.04
C TYR A 249 1.18 6.93 26.43
N TYR A 250 1.87 6.35 25.45
CA TYR A 250 3.06 5.52 25.67
C TYR A 250 4.14 6.28 26.48
N ARG A 251 4.46 7.52 26.11
CA ARG A 251 5.45 8.36 26.80
C ARG A 251 5.01 8.80 28.20
N GLU A 252 3.70 8.87 28.43
CA GLU A 252 3.12 9.12 29.75
C GLU A 252 3.11 7.87 30.66
N GLY A 253 3.62 6.72 30.17
CA GLY A 253 3.62 5.46 30.88
C GLY A 253 2.28 4.70 30.85
N ASN A 254 1.37 5.08 29.95
CA ASN A 254 0.08 4.44 29.76
C ASN A 254 0.12 3.51 28.54
N SER A 255 0.85 2.41 28.62
CA SER A 255 1.05 1.49 27.52
C SER A 255 0.10 0.28 27.51
N ASP A 256 -0.35 -0.17 28.69
CA ASP A 256 -1.33 -1.26 28.81
C ASP A 256 -2.78 -0.76 28.98
N TYR A 257 -3.73 -1.65 28.81
CA TYR A 257 -5.15 -1.29 28.89
C TYR A 257 -5.62 -0.94 30.32
N ARG A 258 -4.98 -1.44 31.37
CA ARG A 258 -5.29 -1.07 32.75
C ARG A 258 -4.88 0.38 33.02
N GLN A 259 -3.64 0.71 32.66
CA GLN A 259 -3.13 2.08 32.77
C GLN A 259 -3.98 3.07 31.96
N LEU A 260 -4.40 2.68 30.74
CA LEU A 260 -5.29 3.48 29.90
C LEU A 260 -6.69 3.67 30.50
N LYS A 261 -7.24 2.67 31.19
CA LYS A 261 -8.51 2.78 31.93
C LYS A 261 -8.34 3.74 33.12
N ASP A 262 -7.29 3.55 33.91
CA ASP A 262 -7.04 4.28 35.14
C ASP A 262 -6.72 5.75 34.90
N CYS A 263 -6.05 6.10 33.80
CA CYS A 263 -5.74 7.50 33.46
C CYS A 263 -7.02 8.33 33.15
N GLY A 264 -8.14 7.71 32.83
CA GLY A 264 -9.43 8.36 32.60
C GLY A 264 -9.51 9.31 31.40
N LYS A 265 -8.47 9.31 30.54
CA LYS A 265 -8.36 10.23 29.38
C LYS A 265 -9.05 9.71 28.11
N ILE A 266 -9.31 8.39 28.01
CA ILE A 266 -10.02 7.80 26.89
C ILE A 266 -11.50 8.18 26.98
N LYS A 267 -12.07 8.73 25.88
CA LYS A 267 -13.48 9.16 25.82
C LYS A 267 -14.28 8.46 24.74
N ASN A 268 -13.61 7.83 23.79
CA ASN A 268 -14.28 7.10 22.72
C ASN A 268 -14.87 5.80 23.27
N GLU A 269 -16.19 5.64 23.16
CA GLU A 269 -16.93 4.49 23.70
C GLU A 269 -16.46 3.15 23.15
N LYS A 270 -16.05 3.09 21.86
CA LYS A 270 -15.54 1.85 21.25
C LYS A 270 -14.18 1.48 21.83
N GLN A 271 -13.30 2.47 22.06
CA GLN A 271 -12.02 2.26 22.71
C GLN A 271 -12.20 1.85 24.19
N LEU A 272 -13.12 2.48 24.89
CA LEU A 272 -13.46 2.08 26.27
C LEU A 272 -14.00 0.65 26.31
N ARG A 273 -14.89 0.27 25.39
CA ARG A 273 -15.40 -1.09 25.27
C ARG A 273 -14.28 -2.08 24.95
N GLN A 274 -13.40 -1.75 24.02
CA GLN A 274 -12.23 -2.58 23.69
C GLN A 274 -11.37 -2.85 24.93
N ILE A 275 -11.07 -1.81 25.70
CA ILE A 275 -10.29 -1.90 26.96
C ILE A 275 -11.04 -2.77 27.98
N GLU A 276 -12.32 -2.49 28.22
CA GLU A 276 -13.14 -3.21 29.19
C GLU A 276 -13.23 -4.70 28.87
N PHE A 277 -13.53 -5.04 27.62
CA PHE A 277 -13.69 -6.43 27.18
C PHE A 277 -12.40 -7.22 27.27
N ALA A 278 -11.26 -6.59 27.01
CA ALA A 278 -9.95 -7.20 27.18
C ALA A 278 -9.60 -7.43 28.66
N LEU A 279 -9.87 -6.44 29.54
CA LEU A 279 -9.53 -6.53 30.97
C LEU A 279 -10.44 -7.49 31.76
N GLU A 280 -11.70 -7.59 31.36
CA GLU A 280 -12.72 -8.36 32.08
C GLU A 280 -13.01 -9.71 31.40
N ASP A 281 -12.22 -10.08 30.39
CA ASP A 281 -12.35 -11.32 29.61
C ASP A 281 -13.76 -11.54 29.06
N LYS A 282 -14.44 -10.45 28.66
CA LYS A 282 -15.79 -10.50 28.06
C LYS A 282 -15.68 -11.01 26.62
N GLY A 283 -16.64 -11.80 26.19
CA GLY A 283 -16.71 -12.35 24.82
C GLY A 283 -17.23 -11.32 23.82
N THR A 284 -18.56 -11.28 23.66
CA THR A 284 -19.24 -10.49 22.62
C THR A 284 -20.18 -9.46 23.22
N TYR A 285 -20.16 -8.24 22.68
CA TYR A 285 -21.16 -7.21 22.91
C TYR A 285 -22.13 -7.13 21.73
N VAL A 286 -23.41 -7.07 22.01
CA VAL A 286 -24.48 -6.96 21.01
C VAL A 286 -25.49 -5.90 21.44
N ASN A 287 -25.69 -4.89 20.58
CA ASN A 287 -26.81 -3.97 20.65
C ASN A 287 -27.88 -4.44 19.64
N ILE A 288 -28.82 -5.26 20.13
CA ILE A 288 -29.86 -5.89 19.29
C ILE A 288 -30.67 -4.86 18.52
N ASP A 289 -31.03 -3.73 19.15
CA ASP A 289 -31.88 -2.72 18.50
C ASP A 289 -31.13 -2.02 17.36
N GLY A 290 -29.85 -1.67 17.54
CA GLY A 290 -29.05 -1.09 16.48
C GLY A 290 -28.80 -2.05 15.31
N ILE A 291 -28.62 -3.36 15.59
CA ILE A 291 -28.49 -4.36 14.53
C ILE A 291 -29.83 -4.55 13.80
N ARG A 292 -30.96 -4.60 14.54
CA ARG A 292 -32.31 -4.72 13.96
C ARG A 292 -32.61 -3.52 13.05
N GLU A 293 -32.25 -2.30 13.44
CA GLU A 293 -32.38 -1.10 12.61
C GLU A 293 -31.61 -1.25 11.32
N PHE A 294 -30.34 -1.66 11.36
CA PHE A 294 -29.56 -1.93 10.17
C PHE A 294 -30.20 -3.01 9.28
N LEU A 295 -30.55 -4.17 9.84
CA LEU A 295 -31.17 -5.27 9.09
C LEU A 295 -32.51 -4.85 8.45
N SER A 296 -33.26 -3.94 9.04
CA SER A 296 -34.51 -3.41 8.47
C SER A 296 -34.30 -2.58 7.19
N THR A 297 -33.06 -2.15 6.92
CA THR A 297 -32.69 -1.45 5.67
C THR A 297 -32.43 -2.42 4.51
N LEU A 298 -32.32 -3.72 4.79
CA LEU A 298 -32.08 -4.78 3.80
C LEU A 298 -33.40 -5.36 3.31
N SER A 299 -33.43 -5.76 2.06
CA SER A 299 -34.61 -6.40 1.44
C SER A 299 -34.20 -7.47 0.46
N TYR A 300 -35.11 -8.40 0.18
CA TYR A 300 -34.89 -9.41 -0.86
C TYR A 300 -35.44 -8.92 -2.22
N PRO A 301 -34.77 -9.32 -3.33
CA PRO A 301 -33.56 -10.13 -3.39
C PRO A 301 -32.36 -9.38 -2.80
N LEU A 302 -31.53 -10.09 -2.03
CA LEU A 302 -30.36 -9.57 -1.35
C LEU A 302 -29.10 -10.12 -2.00
N TYR A 303 -28.21 -9.21 -2.39
CA TYR A 303 -26.95 -9.52 -3.06
C TYR A 303 -25.75 -9.13 -2.19
N PHE A 304 -24.65 -9.87 -2.32
CA PHE A 304 -23.37 -9.63 -1.64
C PHE A 304 -22.30 -9.52 -2.74
N LEU A 305 -21.72 -8.35 -2.91
CA LEU A 305 -20.82 -8.00 -4.00
C LEU A 305 -19.43 -7.66 -3.47
N ASP A 306 -18.40 -8.20 -4.12
CA ASP A 306 -17.01 -7.85 -3.91
C ASP A 306 -16.23 -7.81 -5.22
N PHE A 307 -15.23 -6.91 -5.32
CA PHE A 307 -14.38 -6.72 -6.49
C PHE A 307 -12.92 -7.01 -6.20
N GLU A 308 -12.25 -7.62 -7.20
CA GLU A 308 -10.81 -7.59 -7.29
C GLU A 308 -10.34 -6.61 -8.38
N THR A 309 -9.27 -5.86 -8.08
CA THR A 309 -8.75 -4.80 -8.95
C THR A 309 -7.25 -4.92 -9.16
N MET A 310 -6.76 -4.48 -10.32
CA MET A 310 -5.35 -4.16 -10.53
C MET A 310 -5.13 -2.65 -10.49
N GLN A 311 -3.90 -2.23 -10.15
CA GLN A 311 -3.56 -0.81 -10.00
C GLN A 311 -2.21 -0.51 -10.69
N PRO A 312 -2.18 -0.51 -12.02
CA PRO A 312 -0.94 -0.26 -12.75
C PRO A 312 -0.46 1.19 -12.54
N VAL A 313 0.85 1.34 -12.37
CA VAL A 313 1.49 2.67 -12.27
C VAL A 313 1.41 3.40 -13.62
N ILE A 314 1.69 2.66 -14.71
CA ILE A 314 1.55 3.15 -16.07
C ILE A 314 0.19 2.70 -16.59
N PRO A 315 -0.68 3.61 -17.04
CA PRO A 315 -2.02 3.23 -17.50
C PRO A 315 -1.95 2.31 -18.72
N LEU A 316 -2.73 1.23 -18.69
CA LEU A 316 -2.71 0.16 -19.69
C LEU A 316 -3.78 0.32 -20.77
N PHE A 317 -4.90 0.98 -20.45
CA PHE A 317 -6.08 1.03 -21.34
C PHE A 317 -6.51 2.47 -21.58
N PRO A 318 -6.99 2.80 -22.81
CA PRO A 318 -7.49 4.14 -23.11
C PRO A 318 -8.58 4.58 -22.12
N GLY A 319 -8.48 5.85 -21.69
CA GLY A 319 -9.38 6.43 -20.69
C GLY A 319 -8.99 6.16 -19.24
N THR A 320 -7.91 5.41 -18.99
CA THR A 320 -7.42 5.17 -17.61
C THR A 320 -6.28 6.13 -17.23
N THR A 321 -6.09 6.28 -15.92
CA THR A 321 -5.07 7.14 -15.33
C THR A 321 -4.03 6.30 -14.54
N PRO A 322 -2.84 6.84 -14.24
CA PRO A 322 -1.89 6.20 -13.33
C PRO A 322 -2.55 5.87 -11.99
N TYR A 323 -2.22 4.70 -11.44
CA TYR A 323 -2.76 4.20 -10.15
C TYR A 323 -4.29 4.05 -10.11
N GLN A 324 -4.99 4.10 -11.24
CA GLN A 324 -6.41 3.80 -11.24
C GLN A 324 -6.65 2.35 -10.85
N GLN A 325 -7.60 2.14 -9.94
CA GLN A 325 -8.08 0.82 -9.56
C GLN A 325 -8.97 0.27 -10.68
N ILE A 326 -8.49 -0.71 -11.44
CA ILE A 326 -9.18 -1.30 -12.59
C ILE A 326 -9.79 -2.62 -12.17
N PRO A 327 -11.12 -2.73 -12.02
CA PRO A 327 -11.76 -3.98 -11.65
C PRO A 327 -11.62 -5.01 -12.79
N PHE A 328 -11.16 -6.20 -12.45
CA PHE A 328 -11.01 -7.31 -13.38
C PHE A 328 -11.84 -8.55 -13.00
N GLN A 329 -12.33 -8.59 -11.76
CA GLN A 329 -13.10 -9.70 -11.22
C GLN A 329 -14.15 -9.18 -10.25
N TYR A 330 -15.30 -9.88 -10.18
CA TYR A 330 -16.21 -9.82 -9.04
C TYR A 330 -16.73 -11.20 -8.68
N SER A 331 -17.15 -11.32 -7.43
CA SER A 331 -17.99 -12.39 -6.91
C SER A 331 -19.31 -11.82 -6.43
N LEU A 332 -20.38 -12.61 -6.57
CA LEU A 332 -21.74 -12.19 -6.24
C LEU A 332 -22.53 -13.35 -5.65
N HIS A 333 -22.64 -13.42 -4.34
CA HIS A 333 -23.64 -14.27 -3.69
C HIS A 333 -24.99 -13.57 -3.61
N TYR A 334 -26.10 -14.30 -3.69
CA TYR A 334 -27.42 -13.71 -3.56
C TYR A 334 -28.50 -14.68 -3.10
N ILE A 335 -29.53 -14.11 -2.44
CA ILE A 335 -30.71 -14.81 -1.95
C ILE A 335 -31.94 -14.12 -2.51
N LYS A 336 -32.82 -14.84 -3.25
CA LYS A 336 -33.97 -14.25 -3.93
C LYS A 336 -35.13 -13.87 -3.00
N SER A 337 -35.33 -14.62 -1.93
CA SER A 337 -36.42 -14.43 -0.98
C SER A 337 -36.01 -14.95 0.39
N ALA A 338 -36.70 -14.51 1.45
CA ALA A 338 -36.46 -15.00 2.81
C ALA A 338 -36.53 -16.53 2.85
N GLY A 339 -35.50 -17.18 3.45
CA GLY A 339 -35.38 -18.63 3.51
C GLY A 339 -35.08 -19.32 2.16
N GLY A 340 -34.86 -18.58 1.10
CA GLY A 340 -34.47 -19.12 -0.19
C GLY A 340 -33.01 -19.63 -0.23
N PRO A 341 -32.65 -20.43 -1.23
CA PRO A 341 -31.27 -20.92 -1.36
C PRO A 341 -30.27 -19.80 -1.63
N LEU A 342 -29.05 -19.96 -1.12
CA LEU A 342 -27.91 -19.15 -1.50
C LEU A 342 -27.49 -19.54 -2.90
N LEU A 343 -27.35 -18.54 -3.78
CA LEU A 343 -26.94 -18.69 -5.16
C LEU A 343 -25.66 -17.86 -5.38
N HIS A 344 -24.86 -18.24 -6.37
CA HIS A 344 -23.60 -17.59 -6.70
C HIS A 344 -23.46 -17.31 -8.20
N LYS A 345 -22.84 -16.18 -8.53
CA LYS A 345 -22.35 -15.80 -9.85
C LYS A 345 -20.97 -15.16 -9.69
N GLU A 346 -20.19 -15.23 -10.73
CA GLU A 346 -18.84 -14.66 -10.75
C GLU A 346 -18.48 -14.17 -12.15
N PHE A 347 -17.51 -13.28 -12.20
CA PHE A 347 -16.89 -12.81 -13.43
C PHE A 347 -15.38 -12.67 -13.20
N LEU A 348 -14.59 -13.16 -14.16
CA LEU A 348 -13.14 -12.96 -14.21
C LEU A 348 -12.76 -12.67 -15.67
N ALA A 349 -12.21 -11.48 -15.89
CA ALA A 349 -11.75 -11.03 -17.20
C ALA A 349 -10.61 -11.89 -17.77
N GLU A 350 -10.37 -11.77 -19.06
CA GLU A 350 -9.18 -12.32 -19.69
C GLU A 350 -7.97 -11.41 -19.41
N SER A 351 -6.87 -12.02 -18.96
CA SER A 351 -5.63 -11.29 -18.68
C SER A 351 -5.01 -10.78 -19.99
N GLY A 352 -4.57 -9.52 -19.98
CA GLY A 352 -4.00 -8.85 -21.16
C GLY A 352 -5.03 -8.10 -22.01
N GLU A 353 -6.32 -8.27 -21.77
CA GLU A 353 -7.40 -7.52 -22.41
C GLU A 353 -7.93 -6.41 -21.51
N ASN A 354 -8.61 -5.41 -22.10
CA ASN A 354 -9.27 -4.37 -21.32
C ASN A 354 -10.53 -4.93 -20.63
N PRO A 355 -10.56 -5.05 -19.28
CA PRO A 355 -11.68 -5.69 -18.59
C PRO A 355 -12.90 -4.77 -18.43
N LEU A 356 -12.74 -3.45 -18.59
CA LEU A 356 -13.68 -2.44 -18.09
C LEU A 356 -15.08 -2.55 -18.69
N GLN A 357 -15.18 -2.74 -20.02
CA GLN A 357 -16.49 -2.89 -20.66
C GLN A 357 -17.15 -4.21 -20.30
N ALA A 358 -16.39 -5.31 -20.37
CA ALA A 358 -16.91 -6.64 -20.11
C ALA A 358 -17.43 -6.80 -18.68
N ILE A 359 -16.73 -6.25 -17.69
CA ILE A 359 -17.17 -6.29 -16.28
C ILE A 359 -18.40 -5.39 -16.06
N ALA A 360 -18.48 -4.21 -16.71
CA ALA A 360 -19.64 -3.33 -16.62
C ALA A 360 -20.90 -4.00 -17.19
N GLU A 361 -20.79 -4.65 -18.37
CA GLU A 361 -21.87 -5.42 -18.98
C GLU A 361 -22.29 -6.63 -18.14
N ALA A 362 -21.30 -7.34 -17.58
CA ALA A 362 -21.56 -8.47 -16.69
C ALA A 362 -22.30 -8.07 -15.42
N LEU A 363 -21.93 -6.97 -14.79
CA LEU A 363 -22.65 -6.42 -13.61
C LEU A 363 -24.11 -6.10 -13.95
N CYS A 364 -24.36 -5.40 -15.05
CA CYS A 364 -25.73 -5.07 -15.47
C CYS A 364 -26.56 -6.32 -15.83
N ARG A 365 -25.92 -7.36 -16.37
CA ARG A 365 -26.58 -8.65 -16.66
C ARG A 365 -26.94 -9.41 -15.38
N ASP A 366 -26.05 -9.39 -14.38
CA ASP A 366 -26.10 -10.28 -13.23
C ASP A 366 -26.83 -9.66 -12.01
N ILE A 367 -26.89 -8.36 -11.92
CA ILE A 367 -27.57 -7.60 -10.85
C ILE A 367 -28.73 -6.82 -11.47
N PRO A 368 -30.00 -7.20 -11.20
CA PRO A 368 -31.16 -6.45 -11.64
C PRO A 368 -31.22 -5.03 -11.03
N MET A 369 -31.97 -4.15 -11.68
CA MET A 369 -32.25 -2.83 -11.09
C MET A 369 -33.13 -2.93 -9.84
N ASN A 370 -32.96 -1.97 -8.93
CA ASN A 370 -33.79 -1.82 -7.71
C ASN A 370 -33.75 -3.03 -6.76
N VAL A 371 -32.64 -3.75 -6.71
CA VAL A 371 -32.39 -4.82 -5.74
C VAL A 371 -31.50 -4.31 -4.61
N CYS A 372 -31.60 -4.92 -3.44
CA CYS A 372 -30.72 -4.62 -2.31
C CYS A 372 -29.37 -5.33 -2.50
N ILE A 373 -28.29 -4.58 -2.36
CA ILE A 373 -26.92 -5.08 -2.49
C ILE A 373 -26.17 -4.73 -1.20
N THR A 374 -25.31 -5.63 -0.73
CA THR A 374 -24.37 -5.37 0.35
C THR A 374 -22.95 -5.52 -0.14
N ALA A 375 -22.06 -4.68 0.38
CA ALA A 375 -20.62 -4.80 0.27
C ALA A 375 -19.99 -4.60 1.65
N TYR A 376 -18.78 -5.03 1.85
CA TYR A 376 -18.05 -4.78 3.11
C TYR A 376 -17.07 -3.62 2.94
N ASN A 377 -17.35 -2.46 3.55
CA ASN A 377 -16.70 -1.18 3.29
C ASN A 377 -17.01 -0.64 1.86
N LYS A 378 -18.29 -0.51 1.58
CA LYS A 378 -18.89 -0.21 0.26
C LYS A 378 -18.29 0.96 -0.52
N SER A 379 -17.47 1.81 0.12
CA SER A 379 -16.84 2.97 -0.53
C SER A 379 -15.95 2.58 -1.72
N PHE A 380 -15.34 1.40 -1.64
CA PHE A 380 -14.50 0.86 -2.70
C PHE A 380 -15.35 0.46 -3.92
N GLU A 381 -16.36 -0.38 -3.75
CA GLU A 381 -17.27 -0.85 -4.82
C GLU A 381 -18.02 0.31 -5.45
N CYS A 382 -18.55 1.22 -4.62
CA CYS A 382 -19.23 2.41 -5.10
C CYS A 382 -18.35 3.30 -5.99
N SER A 383 -17.06 3.40 -5.67
CA SER A 383 -16.11 4.17 -6.47
C SER A 383 -15.83 3.50 -7.82
N ARG A 384 -15.61 2.19 -7.84
CA ARG A 384 -15.39 1.43 -9.08
C ARG A 384 -16.61 1.48 -10.00
N ILE A 385 -17.80 1.25 -9.45
CA ILE A 385 -19.06 1.32 -10.23
C ILE A 385 -19.28 2.73 -10.79
N LYS A 386 -18.99 3.79 -10.01
CA LYS A 386 -19.11 5.18 -10.49
C LYS A 386 -18.15 5.47 -11.64
N GLU A 387 -16.92 4.97 -11.58
CA GLU A 387 -15.94 5.11 -12.65
C GLU A 387 -16.42 4.41 -13.93
N LEU A 388 -16.89 3.15 -13.81
CA LEU A 388 -17.49 2.42 -14.94
C LEU A 388 -18.69 3.16 -15.53
N ALA A 389 -19.58 3.71 -14.71
CA ALA A 389 -20.73 4.49 -15.16
C ALA A 389 -20.32 5.76 -15.94
N GLY A 390 -19.21 6.39 -15.57
CA GLY A 390 -18.63 7.52 -16.28
C GLY A 390 -18.01 7.15 -17.62
N MET A 391 -17.46 5.96 -17.73
CA MET A 391 -16.81 5.46 -18.96
C MET A 391 -17.81 4.88 -19.97
N PHE A 392 -18.94 4.33 -19.53
CA PHE A 392 -19.92 3.64 -20.37
C PHE A 392 -21.32 4.28 -20.22
N PRO A 393 -21.62 5.37 -20.96
CA PRO A 393 -22.89 6.10 -20.85
C PRO A 393 -24.13 5.22 -21.05
N ASP A 394 -24.07 4.24 -21.94
CA ASP A 394 -25.21 3.34 -22.24
C ASP A 394 -25.53 2.39 -21.06
N LEU A 395 -24.59 2.14 -20.15
CA LEU A 395 -24.76 1.33 -18.95
C LEU A 395 -24.90 2.19 -17.67
N SER A 396 -24.72 3.50 -17.81
CA SER A 396 -24.57 4.43 -16.66
C SER A 396 -25.77 4.41 -15.72
N GLU A 397 -27.00 4.44 -16.27
CA GLU A 397 -28.21 4.42 -15.45
C GLU A 397 -28.29 3.17 -14.57
N HIS A 398 -28.00 2.00 -15.16
CA HIS A 398 -28.02 0.72 -14.44
C HIS A 398 -26.91 0.62 -13.39
N LEU A 399 -25.67 1.01 -13.76
CA LEU A 399 -24.54 1.00 -12.84
C LEU A 399 -24.76 1.96 -11.65
N LEU A 400 -25.27 3.16 -11.89
CA LEU A 400 -25.61 4.10 -10.82
C LEU A 400 -26.73 3.58 -9.92
N ASN A 401 -27.72 2.88 -10.49
CA ASN A 401 -28.77 2.23 -9.70
C ASN A 401 -28.16 1.13 -8.79
N ILE A 402 -27.24 0.30 -9.29
CA ILE A 402 -26.51 -0.67 -8.46
C ILE A 402 -25.83 0.07 -7.31
N LYS A 403 -25.02 1.09 -7.60
CA LYS A 403 -24.28 1.87 -6.61
C LYS A 403 -25.17 2.46 -5.50
N GLU A 404 -26.33 3.04 -5.88
CA GLU A 404 -27.26 3.69 -4.95
C GLU A 404 -27.95 2.69 -4.00
N ASN A 405 -28.08 1.44 -4.42
CA ASN A 405 -28.70 0.37 -3.63
C ASN A 405 -27.70 -0.43 -2.79
N ILE A 406 -26.40 -0.08 -2.77
CA ILE A 406 -25.42 -0.73 -1.92
C ILE A 406 -25.54 -0.25 -0.47
N LYS A 407 -25.72 -1.20 0.45
CA LYS A 407 -25.65 -1.03 1.89
C LYS A 407 -24.31 -1.52 2.42
N ASP A 408 -23.79 -0.92 3.47
CA ASP A 408 -22.49 -1.30 4.04
C ASP A 408 -22.64 -2.31 5.17
N LEU A 409 -22.17 -3.53 4.98
CA LEU A 409 -22.21 -4.56 6.01
C LEU A 409 -21.25 -4.26 7.18
N LEU A 410 -20.31 -3.33 6.98
CA LEU A 410 -19.43 -2.84 8.02
C LEU A 410 -20.14 -1.90 9.03
N ASP A 411 -21.25 -1.26 8.65
CA ASP A 411 -21.95 -0.24 9.46
C ASP A 411 -22.26 -0.70 10.90
N PRO A 412 -22.83 -1.89 11.18
CA PRO A 412 -23.10 -2.35 12.54
C PRO A 412 -21.84 -2.41 13.42
N PHE A 413 -20.72 -2.78 12.86
CA PHE A 413 -19.43 -2.86 13.57
C PHE A 413 -18.85 -1.47 13.80
N GLN A 414 -18.86 -0.61 12.76
CA GLN A 414 -18.41 0.77 12.88
C GLN A 414 -19.30 1.60 13.82
N ALA A 415 -20.60 1.35 13.86
CA ALA A 415 -21.51 1.97 14.82
C ALA A 415 -21.26 1.48 16.26
N GLY A 416 -20.59 0.32 16.42
CA GLY A 416 -20.32 -0.31 17.69
C GLY A 416 -21.52 -1.10 18.22
N HIS A 417 -22.40 -1.57 17.31
CA HIS A 417 -23.56 -2.41 17.68
C HIS A 417 -23.17 -3.87 17.87
N TYR A 418 -22.07 -4.30 17.23
CA TYR A 418 -21.47 -5.61 17.42
C TYR A 418 -19.97 -5.46 17.69
N TYR A 419 -19.48 -6.11 18.74
CA TYR A 419 -18.06 -6.18 19.05
C TYR A 419 -17.73 -7.50 19.72
N ASN A 420 -16.75 -8.22 19.20
CA ASN A 420 -16.15 -9.37 19.84
C ASN A 420 -14.70 -9.05 20.22
N ARG A 421 -14.27 -9.47 21.41
CA ARG A 421 -12.91 -9.22 21.91
C ARG A 421 -11.82 -9.64 20.93
N ALA A 422 -12.00 -10.77 20.24
CA ALA A 422 -11.04 -11.28 19.28
C ALA A 422 -10.85 -10.39 18.04
N MET A 423 -11.76 -9.42 17.79
CA MET A 423 -11.60 -8.42 16.73
C MET A 423 -10.45 -7.43 17.03
N GLY A 424 -10.03 -7.34 18.30
CA GLY A 424 -9.01 -6.37 18.72
C GLY A 424 -9.43 -4.93 18.40
N GLY A 425 -8.58 -4.18 17.76
CA GLY A 425 -8.83 -2.79 17.33
C GLY A 425 -9.24 -2.67 15.86
N SER A 426 -9.71 -3.74 15.19
CA SER A 426 -10.04 -3.76 13.77
C SER A 426 -11.45 -4.24 13.51
N PHE A 427 -12.14 -3.60 12.54
CA PHE A 427 -13.45 -4.05 12.03
C PHE A 427 -13.35 -4.47 10.55
N SER A 428 -12.16 -4.78 10.05
CA SER A 428 -12.02 -5.40 8.72
C SER A 428 -12.67 -6.78 8.72
N ILE A 429 -13.15 -7.25 7.57
CA ILE A 429 -13.75 -8.58 7.47
C ILE A 429 -12.76 -9.67 7.90
N LYS A 430 -11.45 -9.48 7.63
CA LYS A 430 -10.37 -10.40 8.06
C LYS A 430 -10.13 -10.44 9.57
N SER A 431 -10.66 -9.47 10.33
CA SER A 431 -10.65 -9.47 11.80
C SER A 431 -12.00 -9.90 12.36
N VAL A 432 -13.10 -9.52 11.71
CA VAL A 432 -14.47 -9.82 12.15
C VAL A 432 -14.80 -11.29 11.95
N LEU A 433 -14.50 -11.83 10.77
CA LEU A 433 -14.84 -13.22 10.41
C LEU A 433 -14.24 -14.26 11.37
N PRO A 434 -12.91 -14.30 11.61
CA PRO A 434 -12.31 -15.25 12.54
C PRO A 434 -12.69 -15.00 14.00
N ALA A 435 -13.08 -13.77 14.36
CA ALA A 435 -13.58 -13.48 15.71
C ALA A 435 -14.98 -14.04 15.95
N ILE A 436 -15.81 -14.16 14.91
CA ILE A 436 -17.15 -14.73 14.96
C ILE A 436 -17.09 -16.26 14.77
N PHE A 437 -16.26 -16.74 13.85
CA PHE A 437 -16.17 -18.14 13.43
C PHE A 437 -14.71 -18.65 13.56
N PRO A 438 -14.16 -18.76 14.78
CA PRO A 438 -12.74 -19.08 14.99
C PRO A 438 -12.34 -20.48 14.50
N ASP A 439 -13.27 -21.42 14.49
CA ASP A 439 -13.00 -22.84 14.20
C ASP A 439 -13.59 -23.31 12.85
N ASP A 440 -14.08 -22.38 12.01
CA ASP A 440 -14.64 -22.73 10.70
C ASP A 440 -13.51 -22.78 9.63
N PRO A 441 -13.10 -23.99 9.19
CA PRO A 441 -11.99 -24.13 8.23
C PRO A 441 -12.34 -23.63 6.82
N GLU A 442 -13.65 -23.52 6.47
CA GLU A 442 -14.10 -23.03 5.17
C GLU A 442 -13.93 -21.51 5.04
N LEU A 443 -13.81 -20.80 6.17
CA LEU A 443 -13.67 -19.36 6.25
C LEU A 443 -12.20 -18.91 6.45
N ASN A 444 -11.26 -19.86 6.42
CA ASN A 444 -9.85 -19.56 6.63
C ASN A 444 -9.13 -19.32 5.30
N TYR A 445 -8.79 -18.08 5.01
CA TYR A 445 -8.04 -17.68 3.80
C TYR A 445 -6.68 -18.38 3.64
N HIS A 446 -6.06 -18.81 4.73
CA HIS A 446 -4.80 -19.57 4.67
C HIS A 446 -4.94 -20.99 4.10
N ASN A 447 -6.16 -21.50 4.02
CA ASN A 447 -6.46 -22.80 3.40
C ASN A 447 -6.62 -22.71 1.88
N LEU A 448 -6.69 -21.51 1.31
CA LEU A 448 -6.75 -21.32 -0.12
C LEU A 448 -5.39 -21.63 -0.77
N GLU A 449 -5.39 -22.07 -2.02
CA GLU A 449 -4.16 -22.25 -2.78
C GLU A 449 -3.80 -20.96 -3.54
N GLY A 450 -2.55 -20.52 -3.41
CA GLY A 450 -1.88 -19.56 -4.31
C GLY A 450 -2.29 -18.09 -4.19
N VAL A 451 -3.54 -17.76 -3.79
CA VAL A 451 -4.00 -16.38 -3.59
C VAL A 451 -4.69 -16.28 -2.23
N HIS A 452 -4.13 -15.46 -1.34
CA HIS A 452 -4.58 -15.34 0.06
C HIS A 452 -5.02 -13.93 0.44
N ASN A 453 -4.74 -12.95 -0.43
CA ASN A 453 -5.10 -11.55 -0.21
C ASN A 453 -5.19 -10.77 -1.53
N GLY A 454 -5.87 -9.60 -1.49
CA GLY A 454 -6.07 -8.75 -2.66
C GLY A 454 -4.77 -8.21 -3.29
N SER A 455 -3.68 -8.05 -2.52
CA SER A 455 -2.37 -7.64 -3.07
C SER A 455 -1.78 -8.71 -3.98
N GLU A 456 -1.90 -9.98 -3.59
CA GLU A 456 -1.50 -11.12 -4.43
C GLU A 456 -2.38 -11.22 -5.67
N ALA A 457 -3.72 -11.05 -5.55
CA ALA A 457 -4.64 -11.03 -6.68
C ALA A 457 -4.29 -9.91 -7.68
N MET A 458 -4.07 -8.69 -7.17
CA MET A 458 -3.65 -7.52 -7.96
C MET A 458 -2.37 -7.75 -8.76
N THR A 459 -1.40 -8.45 -8.17
CA THR A 459 -0.07 -8.68 -8.75
C THR A 459 -0.08 -9.84 -9.75
N ILE A 460 -0.83 -10.91 -9.46
CA ILE A 460 -0.80 -12.12 -10.28
C ILE A 460 -1.66 -12.01 -11.53
N PHE A 461 -2.82 -11.32 -11.48
CA PHE A 461 -3.76 -11.26 -12.61
C PHE A 461 -3.12 -10.73 -13.89
N PRO A 462 -2.38 -9.61 -13.93
CA PRO A 462 -1.75 -9.12 -15.16
C PRO A 462 -0.72 -10.07 -15.78
N ARG A 463 -0.14 -10.96 -14.97
CA ARG A 463 0.92 -11.89 -15.37
C ARG A 463 0.36 -13.20 -15.97
N ILE A 464 -0.92 -13.50 -15.77
CA ILE A 464 -1.54 -14.75 -16.24
C ILE A 464 -1.32 -14.97 -17.75
N LYS A 465 -1.45 -13.92 -18.56
CA LYS A 465 -1.27 -13.98 -20.02
C LYS A 465 0.08 -14.56 -20.45
N ASP A 466 1.11 -14.41 -19.63
CA ASP A 466 2.49 -14.80 -19.92
C ASP A 466 2.84 -16.20 -19.35
N MET A 467 1.90 -16.85 -18.64
CA MET A 467 2.08 -18.16 -18.03
C MET A 467 1.74 -19.30 -19.01
N PRO A 468 2.27 -20.52 -18.80
CA PRO A 468 1.81 -21.71 -19.49
C PRO A 468 0.32 -21.97 -19.28
N ALA A 469 -0.37 -22.54 -20.27
CA ALA A 469 -1.84 -22.72 -20.27
C ALA A 469 -2.40 -23.46 -19.05
N GLU A 470 -1.70 -24.47 -18.53
CA GLU A 470 -2.14 -25.20 -17.33
C GLU A 470 -2.00 -24.35 -16.06
N GLU A 471 -0.96 -23.53 -15.99
CA GLU A 471 -0.75 -22.59 -14.88
C GLU A 471 -1.79 -21.47 -14.92
N GLN A 472 -2.10 -20.94 -16.11
CA GLN A 472 -3.19 -19.97 -16.30
C GLN A 472 -4.50 -20.49 -15.72
N LYS A 473 -4.89 -21.73 -16.03
CA LYS A 473 -6.13 -22.35 -15.51
C LYS A 473 -6.11 -22.43 -13.97
N LYS A 474 -4.96 -22.86 -13.41
CA LYS A 474 -4.81 -22.97 -11.97
C LYS A 474 -4.93 -21.62 -11.28
N VAL A 475 -4.22 -20.60 -11.77
CA VAL A 475 -4.24 -19.24 -11.19
C VAL A 475 -5.63 -18.61 -11.32
N ARG A 476 -6.30 -18.74 -12.47
CA ARG A 476 -7.67 -18.28 -12.64
C ARG A 476 -8.64 -18.94 -11.68
N HIS A 477 -8.51 -20.25 -11.47
CA HIS A 477 -9.31 -20.97 -10.49
C HIS A 477 -9.08 -20.45 -9.06
N ASN A 478 -7.84 -20.21 -8.68
CA ASN A 478 -7.48 -19.70 -7.34
C ASN A 478 -8.03 -18.28 -7.11
N LEU A 479 -7.97 -17.39 -8.12
CA LEU A 479 -8.59 -16.06 -8.07
C LEU A 479 -10.10 -16.13 -7.87
N LEU A 480 -10.80 -17.03 -8.62
CA LEU A 480 -12.23 -17.23 -8.45
C LEU A 480 -12.56 -17.69 -7.03
N LYS A 481 -11.81 -18.65 -6.49
CA LYS A 481 -12.02 -19.17 -5.13
C LYS A 481 -11.74 -18.13 -4.05
N TYR A 482 -10.75 -17.28 -4.25
CA TYR A 482 -10.43 -16.21 -3.30
C TYR A 482 -11.60 -15.20 -3.22
N CYS A 483 -12.04 -14.65 -4.36
CA CYS A 483 -13.13 -13.67 -4.39
C CYS A 483 -14.50 -14.29 -4.00
N GLU A 484 -14.75 -15.59 -4.31
CA GLU A 484 -15.92 -16.32 -3.85
C GLU A 484 -15.97 -16.36 -2.31
N LEU A 485 -14.81 -16.59 -1.66
CA LEU A 485 -14.74 -16.63 -0.19
C LEU A 485 -15.04 -15.25 0.42
N ASP A 486 -14.60 -14.14 -0.19
CA ASP A 486 -14.88 -12.79 0.31
C ASP A 486 -16.41 -12.52 0.38
N THR A 487 -17.15 -12.84 -0.68
CA THR A 487 -18.60 -12.68 -0.67
C THR A 487 -19.32 -13.71 0.20
N TYR A 488 -18.82 -14.96 0.30
CA TYR A 488 -19.34 -15.95 1.23
C TYR A 488 -19.12 -15.55 2.70
N ALA A 489 -17.97 -14.96 3.02
CA ALA A 489 -17.70 -14.37 4.32
C ALA A 489 -18.73 -13.29 4.70
N MET A 490 -19.12 -12.45 3.74
CA MET A 490 -20.19 -11.46 3.96
C MET A 490 -21.55 -12.11 4.27
N VAL A 491 -21.90 -13.21 3.58
CA VAL A 491 -23.12 -13.98 3.88
C VAL A 491 -23.09 -14.52 5.30
N LYS A 492 -21.96 -15.07 5.73
CA LYS A 492 -21.80 -15.59 7.11
C LYS A 492 -21.91 -14.48 8.15
N VAL A 493 -21.26 -13.34 7.93
CA VAL A 493 -21.35 -12.17 8.82
C VAL A 493 -22.79 -11.65 8.89
N TRP A 494 -23.48 -11.51 7.76
CA TRP A 494 -24.91 -11.17 7.73
C TRP A 494 -25.75 -12.19 8.50
N GLY A 495 -25.52 -13.50 8.29
CA GLY A 495 -26.22 -14.57 9.00
C GLY A 495 -26.07 -14.47 10.51
N GLU A 496 -24.87 -14.13 11.00
CA GLU A 496 -24.64 -13.89 12.44
C GLU A 496 -25.44 -12.67 12.95
N LEU A 497 -25.48 -11.57 12.21
CA LEU A 497 -26.27 -10.40 12.58
C LEU A 497 -27.77 -10.72 12.65
N VAL A 498 -28.28 -11.55 11.75
CA VAL A 498 -29.67 -12.06 11.81
C VAL A 498 -29.87 -12.95 13.03
N ARG A 499 -28.97 -13.90 13.27
CA ARG A 499 -29.02 -14.84 14.40
C ARG A 499 -29.10 -14.13 15.74
N VAL A 500 -28.29 -13.09 15.97
CA VAL A 500 -28.29 -12.36 17.25
C VAL A 500 -29.56 -11.53 17.48
N VAL A 501 -30.32 -11.20 16.43
CA VAL A 501 -31.58 -10.45 16.53
C VAL A 501 -32.79 -11.38 16.68
N GLU A 502 -32.80 -12.53 15.99
CA GLU A 502 -33.95 -13.45 15.92
C GLU A 502 -33.84 -14.61 16.91
N GLY A 503 -32.65 -14.82 17.50
CA GLY A 503 -32.33 -16.01 18.31
C GLY A 503 -32.07 -17.23 17.41
N ASP A 504 -31.74 -18.39 18.03
CA ASP A 504 -31.36 -19.63 17.31
C ASP A 504 -32.55 -20.26 16.53
N LYS A 505 -33.33 -19.46 15.82
CA LYS A 505 -34.49 -19.90 15.02
C LYS A 505 -34.18 -20.17 13.55
N ILE A 506 -32.89 -20.26 13.19
CA ILE A 506 -32.47 -20.59 11.82
C ILE A 506 -32.00 -22.02 11.75
#